data_b84b592a03684cb3382fdd5fbf2020ce
#
_entry.id   b84b592a03684cb3382fdd5fbf2020ce
#
_cell.length_a   1.000
_cell.length_b   1.000
_cell.length_c   1.000
_cell.angle_alpha   90.00
_cell.angle_beta   90.00
_cell.angle_gamma   90.00
#
_symmetry.space_group_name_H-M   'P 1'
#
loop_
_entity.id
_entity.type
_entity.pdbx_description
1 polymer ?
#
loop_
_entity_poly.entity_id
_entity_poly.type
_entity_poly.pdbx_seq_one_letter_code
_entity_poly.pdbx_strand_id
1 'polypeptide(L)'
;MKKIILGLFLILGAVSFAVPKYVNTTKIKSAGYEITTDDVNIFGIGKVTQEAAISVAYYPFGNDTPQSIVDAMKATAPADVKFLSALANNRAYVNKYKDGEVYTYNFVPKKQKSKACHISVLYMTEKNLSGAALNKAVDNTLNEVENFLK
;
A
#
# COMPACT_ATOMS: atom_id res chain seq x y z
N MET A 1 -16.19 -10.01 -0.85
CA MET A 1 -15.57 -8.69 -1.07
C MET A 1 -16.35 -7.50 -0.53
N LYS A 2 -17.68 -7.44 -0.60
CA LYS A 2 -18.45 -6.26 -0.11
C LYS A 2 -18.25 -5.89 1.37
N LYS A 3 -17.86 -6.83 2.24
CA LYS A 3 -17.65 -6.57 3.68
C LYS A 3 -16.27 -6.04 4.04
N ILE A 4 -15.26 -6.25 3.20
CA ILE A 4 -13.87 -5.82 3.42
C ILE A 4 -13.70 -4.33 3.11
N ILE A 5 -14.50 -3.83 2.18
CA ILE A 5 -14.46 -2.45 1.70
C ILE A 5 -14.83 -1.46 2.81
N LEU A 6 -15.70 -1.86 3.76
CA LEU A 6 -16.22 -0.95 4.78
C LEU A 6 -15.19 -0.60 5.87
N GLY A 7 -14.23 -1.47 6.16
CA GLY A 7 -13.22 -1.23 7.20
C GLY A 7 -12.06 -0.34 6.75
N LEU A 8 -11.77 -0.31 5.45
CA LEU A 8 -10.59 0.39 4.92
C LEU A 8 -10.85 1.86 4.59
N PHE A 9 -12.11 2.23 4.33
CA PHE A 9 -12.50 3.58 3.90
C PHE A 9 -13.13 4.45 4.99
N LEU A 10 -13.21 3.99 6.24
CA LEU A 10 -13.86 4.73 7.33
C LEU A 10 -12.96 5.76 8.01
N ILE A 11 -11.82 6.14 7.43
CA ILE A 11 -11.08 7.34 7.83
C ILE A 11 -11.38 8.46 6.83
N LEU A 12 -12.64 8.74 6.63
CA LEU A 12 -13.09 9.95 5.92
C LEU A 12 -13.26 11.09 6.96
N GLY A 13 -12.15 11.51 7.53
CA GLY A 13 -12.06 12.82 8.16
C GLY A 13 -11.73 13.83 7.08
N ALA A 14 -12.71 14.61 6.65
CA ALA A 14 -12.49 15.73 5.74
C ALA A 14 -11.67 16.82 6.44
N VAL A 15 -10.36 16.70 6.38
CA VAL A 15 -9.43 17.78 6.68
C VAL A 15 -8.60 17.98 5.42
N SER A 16 -8.88 19.06 4.71
CA SER A 16 -8.15 19.44 3.50
C SER A 16 -6.76 19.93 3.89
N PHE A 17 -5.77 19.06 3.86
CA PHE A 17 -4.36 19.43 3.92
C PHE A 17 -3.81 19.57 2.49
N ALA A 18 -2.75 20.35 2.34
CA ALA A 18 -2.14 20.56 1.04
C ALA A 18 -1.51 19.24 0.53
N VAL A 19 -2.01 18.74 -0.58
CA VAL A 19 -1.46 17.55 -1.28
C VAL A 19 0.06 17.70 -1.42
N PRO A 20 0.85 16.66 -1.08
CA PRO A 20 2.30 16.72 -1.20
C PRO A 20 2.74 17.07 -2.62
N LYS A 21 3.72 17.98 -2.73
CA LYS A 21 4.21 18.46 -4.03
C LYS A 21 4.81 17.35 -4.90
N TYR A 22 5.25 16.25 -4.29
CA TYR A 22 5.87 15.12 -4.97
C TYR A 22 4.88 14.14 -5.61
N VAL A 23 3.55 14.32 -5.43
CA VAL A 23 2.55 13.47 -6.06
C VAL A 23 1.76 14.20 -7.15
N ASN A 24 1.33 13.45 -8.16
CA ASN A 24 0.49 13.92 -9.25
C ASN A 24 -0.95 13.43 -9.07
N THR A 25 -1.81 14.26 -8.50
CA THR A 25 -3.20 13.91 -8.20
C THR A 25 -4.05 13.65 -9.44
N THR A 26 -3.72 14.25 -10.58
CA THR A 26 -4.42 13.98 -11.85
C THR A 26 -4.17 12.54 -12.29
N LYS A 27 -2.92 12.08 -12.24
CA LYS A 27 -2.59 10.68 -12.56
C LYS A 27 -3.27 9.70 -11.60
N ILE A 28 -3.26 10.02 -10.27
CA ILE A 28 -3.92 9.21 -9.24
C ILE A 28 -5.40 9.00 -9.58
N LYS A 29 -6.13 10.09 -9.80
CA LYS A 29 -7.56 10.05 -10.13
C LYS A 29 -7.84 9.35 -11.47
N SER A 30 -7.03 9.61 -12.49
CA SER A 30 -7.17 8.95 -13.80
C SER A 30 -6.94 7.44 -13.75
N ALA A 31 -6.15 6.96 -12.79
CA ALA A 31 -5.92 5.53 -12.55
C ALA A 31 -7.01 4.88 -11.67
N GLY A 32 -8.02 5.64 -11.26
CA GLY A 32 -9.16 5.15 -10.46
C GLY A 32 -8.88 5.05 -8.95
N TYR A 33 -7.84 5.75 -8.47
CA TYR A 33 -7.59 5.86 -7.02
C TYR A 33 -8.30 7.08 -6.43
N GLU A 34 -8.73 6.93 -5.19
CA GLU A 34 -9.25 7.99 -4.34
C GLU A 34 -8.23 8.36 -3.27
N ILE A 35 -8.20 9.62 -2.85
CA ILE A 35 -7.38 10.07 -1.73
C ILE A 35 -8.09 9.64 -0.45
N THR A 36 -7.42 8.84 0.37
CA THR A 36 -7.97 8.28 1.62
C THR A 36 -7.43 8.99 2.86
N THR A 37 -6.21 9.51 2.79
CA THR A 37 -5.55 10.22 3.87
C THR A 37 -4.69 11.33 3.29
N ASP A 38 -4.82 12.52 3.85
CA ASP A 38 -4.02 13.70 3.49
C ASP A 38 -3.56 14.39 4.77
N ASP A 39 -2.47 13.86 5.34
CA ASP A 39 -1.83 14.33 6.56
C ASP A 39 -0.37 14.70 6.27
N VAL A 40 0.20 15.55 7.09
CA VAL A 40 1.59 16.01 6.94
C VAL A 40 2.61 14.87 6.97
N ASN A 41 2.29 13.77 7.65
CA ASN A 41 3.17 12.61 7.84
C ASN A 41 2.85 11.44 6.91
N ILE A 42 1.68 11.45 6.26
CA ILE A 42 1.24 10.36 5.41
C ILE A 42 0.24 10.86 4.36
N PHE A 43 0.48 10.51 3.12
CA PHE A 43 -0.49 10.71 2.05
C PHE A 43 -0.96 9.34 1.57
N GLY A 44 -2.26 9.08 1.71
CA GLY A 44 -2.88 7.80 1.42
C GLY A 44 -3.79 7.85 0.21
N ILE A 45 -3.75 6.81 -0.61
CA ILE A 45 -4.68 6.59 -1.72
C ILE A 45 -5.19 5.17 -1.69
N GLY A 46 -6.39 4.95 -2.23
CA GLY A 46 -7.00 3.62 -2.29
C GLY A 46 -7.75 3.38 -3.58
N LYS A 47 -7.81 2.13 -3.99
CA LYS A 47 -8.51 1.65 -5.18
C LYS A 47 -9.11 0.28 -4.92
N VAL A 48 -10.33 0.07 -5.36
CA VAL A 48 -10.99 -1.23 -5.33
C VAL A 48 -11.27 -1.69 -6.75
N THR A 49 -10.86 -2.92 -7.03
CA THR A 49 -11.12 -3.61 -8.30
C THR A 49 -11.95 -4.86 -8.04
N GLN A 50 -12.29 -5.60 -9.09
CA GLN A 50 -12.96 -6.91 -8.93
C GLN A 50 -12.08 -7.96 -8.25
N GLU A 51 -10.75 -7.82 -8.33
CA GLU A 51 -9.79 -8.84 -7.87
C GLU A 51 -9.11 -8.48 -6.55
N ALA A 52 -8.98 -7.18 -6.24
CA ALA A 52 -8.24 -6.72 -5.08
C ALA A 52 -8.68 -5.34 -4.61
N ALA A 53 -8.47 -5.07 -3.33
CA ALA A 53 -8.44 -3.72 -2.77
C ALA A 53 -6.96 -3.34 -2.54
N ILE A 54 -6.59 -2.14 -2.96
CA ILE A 54 -5.22 -1.64 -2.89
C ILE A 54 -5.23 -0.35 -2.07
N SER A 55 -4.43 -0.31 -1.03
CA SER A 55 -4.16 0.91 -0.24
C SER A 55 -2.69 1.24 -0.34
N VAL A 56 -2.37 2.48 -0.59
CA VAL A 56 -1.00 2.97 -0.77
C VAL A 56 -0.76 4.15 0.15
N ALA A 57 0.32 4.09 0.88
CA ALA A 57 0.80 5.17 1.72
C ALA A 57 2.14 5.70 1.21
N TYR A 58 2.23 7.02 1.12
CA TYR A 58 3.45 7.75 0.82
C TYR A 58 3.89 8.46 2.10
N TYR A 59 5.06 8.08 2.61
CA TYR A 59 5.67 8.66 3.82
C TYR A 59 6.80 9.59 3.42
N PRO A 60 6.83 10.86 3.87
CA PRO A 60 7.98 11.72 3.66
C PRO A 60 9.28 11.04 4.12
N PHE A 61 10.37 11.29 3.40
CA PHE A 61 11.67 10.76 3.80
C PHE A 61 12.06 11.25 5.21
N GLY A 62 12.45 10.30 6.06
CA GLY A 62 12.97 10.50 7.40
C GLY A 62 14.14 9.56 7.64
N ASN A 63 14.30 9.08 8.86
CA ASN A 63 15.31 8.10 9.23
C ASN A 63 14.91 6.65 8.93
N ASP A 64 13.70 6.45 8.40
CA ASP A 64 13.18 5.13 8.10
C ASP A 64 13.85 4.52 6.88
N THR A 65 14.00 3.21 6.92
CA THR A 65 14.42 2.39 5.78
C THR A 65 13.23 1.60 5.26
N PRO A 66 13.24 1.12 4.01
CA PRO A 66 12.19 0.23 3.51
C PRO A 66 11.94 -0.99 4.43
N GLN A 67 13.00 -1.55 5.01
CA GLN A 67 12.89 -2.67 5.94
C GLN A 67 12.20 -2.25 7.24
N SER A 68 12.58 -1.10 7.84
CA SER A 68 11.97 -0.63 9.08
C SER A 68 10.48 -0.34 8.93
N ILE A 69 10.04 0.13 7.76
CA ILE A 69 8.62 0.37 7.46
C ILE A 69 7.84 -0.96 7.45
N VAL A 70 8.36 -1.98 6.79
CA VAL A 70 7.75 -3.32 6.77
C VAL A 70 7.70 -3.93 8.17
N ASP A 71 8.75 -3.77 8.95
CA ASP A 71 8.81 -4.28 10.33
C ASP A 71 7.84 -3.54 11.25
N ALA A 72 7.71 -2.23 11.11
CA ALA A 72 6.72 -1.43 11.84
C ALA A 72 5.28 -1.84 11.49
N MET A 73 4.98 -2.08 10.21
CA MET A 73 3.68 -2.58 9.77
C MET A 73 3.35 -3.94 10.38
N LYS A 74 4.35 -4.82 10.50
CA LYS A 74 4.19 -6.11 11.17
C LYS A 74 3.92 -5.94 12.67
N ALA A 75 4.64 -5.04 13.32
CA ALA A 75 4.50 -4.81 14.77
C ALA A 75 3.16 -4.16 15.15
N THR A 76 2.56 -3.39 14.23
CA THR A 76 1.30 -2.67 14.45
C THR A 76 0.09 -3.35 13.81
N ALA A 77 0.25 -4.54 13.26
CA ALA A 77 -0.85 -5.30 12.67
C ALA A 77 -1.94 -5.57 13.72
N PRO A 78 -3.23 -5.41 13.37
CA PRO A 78 -4.34 -5.72 14.26
C PRO A 78 -4.28 -7.17 14.76
N ALA A 79 -4.77 -7.42 15.97
CA ALA A 79 -4.66 -8.73 16.63
C ALA A 79 -5.42 -9.86 15.90
N ASP A 80 -6.45 -9.52 15.14
CA ASP A 80 -7.24 -10.42 14.29
C ASP A 80 -6.58 -10.71 12.94
N VAL A 81 -5.58 -9.94 12.55
CA VAL A 81 -4.82 -10.11 11.31
C VAL A 81 -3.59 -10.97 11.56
N LYS A 82 -3.64 -12.21 11.14
CA LYS A 82 -2.56 -13.17 11.35
C LYS A 82 -1.42 -12.97 10.36
N PHE A 83 -0.22 -12.66 10.85
CA PHE A 83 1.00 -12.74 10.06
C PHE A 83 1.29 -14.20 9.67
N LEU A 84 1.51 -14.45 8.39
CA LEU A 84 1.83 -15.79 7.88
C LEU A 84 3.32 -15.96 7.61
N SER A 85 3.90 -15.10 6.78
CA SER A 85 5.32 -15.20 6.40
C SER A 85 5.81 -13.93 5.71
N ALA A 86 7.12 -13.73 5.72
CA ALA A 86 7.81 -12.90 4.75
C ALA A 86 8.01 -13.69 3.46
N LEU A 87 7.80 -13.05 2.32
CA LEU A 87 7.90 -13.68 1.01
C LEU A 87 9.09 -13.14 0.22
N ALA A 88 9.78 -14.01 -0.49
CA ALA A 88 10.89 -13.61 -1.35
C ALA A 88 10.37 -12.82 -2.56
N ASN A 89 10.93 -11.64 -2.77
CA ASN A 89 10.71 -10.81 -3.95
C ASN A 89 11.95 -9.96 -4.22
N ASN A 90 12.34 -9.81 -5.47
CA ASN A 90 13.56 -9.08 -5.84
C ASN A 90 13.40 -7.57 -5.70
N ARG A 91 12.17 -7.05 -5.92
CA ARG A 91 11.88 -5.62 -5.96
C ARG A 91 11.47 -5.02 -4.62
N ALA A 92 10.77 -5.81 -3.79
CA ALA A 92 10.17 -5.33 -2.55
C ALA A 92 10.42 -6.27 -1.38
N TYR A 93 10.36 -5.74 -0.16
CA TYR A 93 10.08 -6.51 1.04
C TYR A 93 8.59 -6.82 1.05
N VAL A 94 8.22 -8.08 1.25
CA VAL A 94 6.81 -8.51 1.20
C VAL A 94 6.48 -9.31 2.45
N ASN A 95 5.51 -8.85 3.20
CA ASN A 95 4.90 -9.58 4.31
C ASN A 95 3.48 -10.02 3.93
N LYS A 96 3.14 -11.25 4.24
CA LYS A 96 1.84 -11.85 3.99
C LYS A 96 1.09 -12.06 5.29
N TYR A 97 -0.16 -11.62 5.27
CA TYR A 97 -1.10 -11.74 6.38
C TYR A 97 -2.39 -12.42 5.92
N LYS A 98 -3.19 -12.85 6.87
CA LYS A 98 -4.52 -13.41 6.62
C LYS A 98 -5.52 -12.95 7.68
N ASP A 99 -6.70 -12.55 7.21
CA ASP A 99 -7.89 -12.28 8.01
C ASP A 99 -9.09 -12.97 7.35
N GLY A 100 -9.66 -13.97 8.02
CA GLY A 100 -10.70 -14.80 7.43
C GLY A 100 -10.26 -15.42 6.10
N GLU A 101 -10.94 -15.10 5.01
CA GLU A 101 -10.62 -15.57 3.64
C GLU A 101 -9.72 -14.61 2.87
N VAL A 102 -9.40 -13.45 3.45
CA VAL A 102 -8.61 -12.40 2.79
C VAL A 102 -7.13 -12.55 3.10
N TYR A 103 -6.33 -12.51 2.05
CA TYR A 103 -4.88 -12.34 2.14
C TYR A 103 -4.51 -10.89 1.94
N THR A 104 -3.68 -10.36 2.83
CA THR A 104 -3.09 -9.03 2.71
C THR A 104 -1.60 -9.17 2.46
N TYR A 105 -1.12 -8.58 1.39
CA TYR A 105 0.29 -8.49 1.05
C TYR A 105 0.74 -7.06 1.29
N ASN A 106 1.53 -6.83 2.35
CA ASN A 106 2.19 -5.55 2.55
C ASN A 106 3.54 -5.59 1.86
N PHE A 107 3.79 -4.66 0.96
CA PHE A 107 5.08 -4.57 0.30
C PHE A 107 5.60 -3.14 0.18
N VAL A 108 6.91 -3.02 0.38
CA VAL A 108 7.68 -1.76 0.33
C VAL A 108 8.83 -1.94 -0.63
N PRO A 109 9.01 -1.08 -1.66
CA PRO A 109 10.12 -1.18 -2.58
C PRO A 109 11.46 -1.14 -1.85
N LYS A 110 12.38 -2.06 -2.17
CA LYS A 110 13.74 -2.07 -1.62
C LYS A 110 14.55 -0.85 -2.06
N LYS A 111 14.28 -0.38 -3.30
CA LYS A 111 14.85 0.85 -3.83
C LYS A 111 13.73 1.83 -4.11
N GLN A 112 13.77 2.99 -3.49
CA GLN A 112 12.80 4.05 -3.72
C GLN A 112 13.10 4.78 -5.02
N LYS A 113 12.09 5.00 -5.84
CA LYS A 113 12.21 5.74 -7.11
C LYS A 113 12.38 7.24 -6.87
N SER A 114 11.84 7.76 -5.81
CA SER A 114 11.91 9.16 -5.41
C SER A 114 12.70 9.31 -4.11
N LYS A 115 13.43 10.42 -3.99
CA LYS A 115 14.06 10.84 -2.73
C LYS A 115 13.10 11.65 -1.84
N ALA A 116 11.84 11.83 -2.26
CA ALA A 116 10.86 12.63 -1.52
C ALA A 116 10.05 11.80 -0.51
N CYS A 117 9.82 10.52 -0.81
CA CYS A 117 8.98 9.67 0.03
C CYS A 117 9.32 8.18 -0.10
N HIS A 118 8.95 7.43 0.94
CA HIS A 118 8.80 5.97 0.88
C HIS A 118 7.38 5.59 0.46
N ILE A 119 7.25 4.46 -0.21
CA ILE A 119 5.95 3.88 -0.59
C ILE A 119 5.73 2.61 0.21
N SER A 120 4.54 2.45 0.78
CA SER A 120 4.06 1.18 1.34
C SER A 120 2.72 0.84 0.72
N VAL A 121 2.55 -0.39 0.30
CA VAL A 121 1.33 -0.90 -0.33
C VAL A 121 0.72 -2.00 0.53
N LEU A 122 -0.59 -1.94 0.71
CA LEU A 122 -1.42 -3.05 1.17
C LEU A 122 -2.25 -3.54 -0.02
N TYR A 123 -1.98 -4.75 -0.47
CA TYR A 123 -2.71 -5.42 -1.54
C TYR A 123 -3.54 -6.54 -0.94
N MET A 124 -4.86 -6.39 -0.93
CA MET A 124 -5.80 -7.31 -0.30
C MET A 124 -6.60 -8.06 -1.35
N THR A 125 -6.65 -9.38 -1.24
CA THR A 125 -7.34 -10.26 -2.18
C THR A 125 -7.73 -11.57 -1.52
N GLU A 126 -8.75 -12.24 -2.03
CA GLU A 126 -9.10 -13.61 -1.63
C GLU A 126 -8.16 -14.67 -2.24
N LYS A 127 -7.31 -14.26 -3.19
CA LYS A 127 -6.35 -15.15 -3.85
C LYS A 127 -5.09 -15.34 -3.02
N ASN A 128 -4.72 -16.59 -2.81
CA ASN A 128 -3.45 -16.95 -2.17
C ASN A 128 -2.30 -16.82 -3.18
N LEU A 129 -1.76 -15.61 -3.33
CA LEU A 129 -0.69 -15.34 -4.30
C LEU A 129 0.67 -15.88 -3.83
N SER A 130 1.42 -16.44 -4.78
CA SER A 130 2.80 -16.88 -4.60
C SER A 130 3.55 -16.86 -5.93
N GLY A 131 4.87 -16.98 -5.91
CA GLY A 131 5.71 -17.09 -7.09
C GLY A 131 5.43 -16.02 -8.15
N ALA A 132 5.20 -16.44 -9.39
CA ALA A 132 5.00 -15.54 -10.53
C ALA A 132 3.75 -14.64 -10.37
N ALA A 133 2.67 -15.15 -9.78
CA ALA A 133 1.45 -14.36 -9.56
C ALA A 133 1.68 -13.24 -8.55
N LEU A 134 2.41 -13.51 -7.46
CA LEU A 134 2.81 -12.50 -6.49
C LEU A 134 3.73 -11.45 -7.13
N ASN A 135 4.76 -11.89 -7.86
CA ASN A 135 5.70 -10.98 -8.51
C ASN A 135 4.98 -10.04 -9.49
N LYS A 136 4.04 -10.58 -10.28
CA LYS A 136 3.22 -9.77 -11.19
C LYS A 136 2.37 -8.74 -10.45
N ALA A 137 1.74 -9.12 -9.33
CA ALA A 137 0.94 -8.18 -8.52
C ALA A 137 1.81 -7.05 -7.94
N VAL A 138 3.00 -7.40 -7.39
CA VAL A 138 3.97 -6.43 -6.87
C VAL A 138 4.44 -5.48 -7.97
N ASP A 139 4.89 -6.02 -9.12
CA ASP A 139 5.44 -5.23 -10.20
C ASP A 139 4.41 -4.29 -10.82
N ASN A 140 3.22 -4.79 -11.12
CA ASN A 140 2.14 -3.98 -11.70
C ASN A 140 1.74 -2.84 -10.75
N THR A 141 1.53 -3.15 -9.48
CA THR A 141 1.12 -2.14 -8.50
C THR A 141 2.21 -1.10 -8.27
N LEU A 142 3.47 -1.53 -8.08
CA LEU A 142 4.57 -0.58 -7.89
C LEU A 142 4.83 0.28 -9.12
N ASN A 143 4.75 -0.27 -10.33
CA ASN A 143 4.87 0.52 -11.56
C ASN A 143 3.78 1.60 -11.64
N GLU A 144 2.55 1.25 -11.29
CA GLU A 144 1.43 2.19 -11.29
C GLU A 144 1.64 3.30 -10.23
N VAL A 145 1.89 2.95 -8.98
CA VAL A 145 1.96 3.92 -7.87
C VAL A 145 3.22 4.77 -7.88
N GLU A 146 4.34 4.24 -8.37
CA GLU A 146 5.56 5.01 -8.59
C GLU A 146 5.42 6.02 -9.75
N ASN A 147 4.55 5.75 -10.74
CA ASN A 147 4.26 6.69 -11.82
C ASN A 147 3.45 7.91 -11.36
N PHE A 148 2.85 7.86 -10.17
CA PHE A 148 2.17 9.01 -9.58
C PHE A 148 3.13 10.03 -8.95
N LEU A 149 4.40 9.67 -8.77
CA LEU A 149 5.43 10.60 -8.30
C LEU A 149 5.88 11.55 -9.43
N LYS A 150 6.25 12.78 -9.03
CA LYS A 150 6.77 13.83 -9.92
C LYS A 150 8.28 13.76 -10.02
#